data_8445fbf95615cd3b8fdd8cdf4818e0a8
#
_entry.id   8445fbf95615cd3b8fdd8cdf4818e0a8
#
_cell.length_a   1.000
_cell.length_b   1.000
_cell.length_c   1.000
_cell.angle_alpha   90.00
_cell.angle_beta   90.00
_cell.angle_gamma   90.00
#
_symmetry.space_group_name_H-M   'P 1'
#
loop_
_entity.id
_entity.type
_entity.pdbx_description
1 polymer ?
#
loop_
_entity_poly.entity_id
_entity_poly.type
_entity_poly.pdbx_seq_one_letter_code
_entity_poly.pdbx_strand_id
1 'polypeptide(L)'
;DRGGARAAMTLHSDLVAGRWHTMSLMDQLGNAGSEVSRALRARENGNASRERSALHRFLELMDLTIADARLRGRRRELCRAREVVCDYFVGDNAYRSTPESLDRYFLAFAKAARRGR
;
A
#
# COMPACT_ATOMS: atom_id res chain seq x y z
N ASP A 1 10.33 -28.80 2.13
CA ASP A 1 11.27 -28.37 1.12
C ASP A 1 11.24 -26.87 0.94
N ARG A 2 12.34 -26.23 1.36
CA ARG A 2 12.44 -24.77 1.32
C ARG A 2 12.45 -24.21 -0.10
N GLY A 3 13.02 -24.97 -1.05
CA GLY A 3 13.09 -24.55 -2.45
C GLY A 3 11.73 -24.47 -3.11
N GLY A 4 10.86 -25.45 -2.84
CA GLY A 4 9.53 -25.48 -3.38
C GLY A 4 8.64 -24.35 -2.88
N ALA A 5 8.72 -24.07 -1.57
CA ALA A 5 7.94 -22.97 -0.96
C ALA A 5 8.38 -21.61 -1.50
N ARG A 6 9.70 -21.44 -1.65
CA ARG A 6 10.25 -20.17 -2.16
C ARG A 6 9.87 -19.97 -3.62
N ALA A 7 9.92 -21.02 -4.44
CA ALA A 7 9.53 -20.95 -5.85
C ALA A 7 8.05 -20.59 -6.00
N ALA A 8 7.17 -21.18 -5.16
CA ALA A 8 5.74 -20.91 -5.18
C ALA A 8 5.45 -19.46 -4.81
N MET A 9 6.15 -18.91 -3.80
CA MET A 9 5.99 -17.51 -3.40
C MET A 9 6.46 -16.56 -4.49
N THR A 10 7.58 -16.85 -5.14
CA THR A 10 8.11 -16.03 -6.24
C THR A 10 7.12 -15.99 -7.41
N LEU A 11 6.57 -17.17 -7.79
CA LEU A 11 5.61 -17.25 -8.86
C LEU A 11 4.34 -16.45 -8.56
N HIS A 12 3.84 -16.55 -7.32
CA HIS A 12 2.68 -15.77 -6.90
C HIS A 12 2.97 -14.27 -6.96
N SER A 13 4.15 -13.85 -6.50
CA SER A 13 4.55 -12.45 -6.53
C SER A 13 4.65 -11.91 -7.96
N ASP A 14 5.18 -12.71 -8.89
CA ASP A 14 5.28 -12.32 -10.29
C ASP A 14 3.91 -12.13 -10.92
N LEU A 15 2.94 -13.03 -10.60
CA LEU A 15 1.58 -12.91 -11.09
C LEU A 15 0.89 -11.68 -10.54
N VAL A 16 1.08 -11.39 -9.25
CA VAL A 16 0.54 -10.19 -8.62
C VAL A 16 1.12 -8.94 -9.25
N ALA A 17 2.45 -8.91 -9.46
CA ALA A 17 3.13 -7.77 -10.07
C ALA A 17 2.63 -7.52 -11.49
N GLY A 18 2.45 -8.58 -12.30
CA GLY A 18 1.94 -8.46 -13.65
C GLY A 18 0.54 -7.87 -13.70
N ARG A 19 -0.35 -8.36 -12.84
CA ARG A 19 -1.70 -7.84 -12.72
C ARG A 19 -1.67 -6.38 -12.25
N TRP A 20 -0.85 -6.08 -11.25
CA TRP A 20 -0.75 -4.75 -10.66
C TRP A 20 -0.37 -3.70 -11.70
N HIS A 21 0.56 -4.04 -12.59
CA HIS A 21 1.05 -3.12 -13.61
C HIS A 21 0.07 -2.89 -14.75
N THR A 22 -1.05 -3.61 -14.81
CA THR A 22 -2.13 -3.32 -15.76
C THR A 22 -3.16 -2.34 -15.19
N MET A 23 -3.10 -2.05 -13.90
CA MET A 23 -4.05 -1.17 -13.23
C MET A 23 -3.64 0.30 -13.37
N SER A 24 -4.63 1.19 -13.32
CA SER A 24 -4.34 2.62 -13.30
C SER A 24 -3.70 3.02 -11.97
N LEU A 25 -3.02 4.17 -11.94
CA LEU A 25 -2.46 4.72 -10.71
C LEU A 25 -3.53 4.88 -9.63
N MET A 26 -4.71 5.38 -10.03
CA MET A 26 -5.81 5.60 -9.07
C MET A 26 -6.26 4.28 -8.44
N ASP A 27 -6.38 3.22 -9.26
CA ASP A 27 -6.72 1.89 -8.75
C ASP A 27 -5.63 1.35 -7.84
N GLN A 28 -4.36 1.50 -8.23
CA GLN A 28 -3.23 1.04 -7.41
C GLN A 28 -3.23 1.71 -6.04
N LEU A 29 -3.37 3.04 -6.00
CA LEU A 29 -3.36 3.79 -4.75
C LEU A 29 -4.62 3.55 -3.92
N GLY A 30 -5.77 3.34 -4.57
CA GLY A 30 -7.00 2.97 -3.88
C GLY A 30 -6.86 1.63 -3.16
N ASN A 31 -6.25 0.65 -3.83
CA ASN A 31 -6.00 -0.66 -3.21
C ASN A 31 -4.99 -0.58 -2.07
N ALA A 32 -3.91 0.17 -2.25
CA ALA A 32 -2.93 0.38 -1.19
C ALA A 32 -3.59 1.05 0.02
N GLY A 33 -4.46 2.04 -0.22
CA GLY A 33 -5.20 2.73 0.83
C GLY A 33 -6.13 1.81 1.61
N SER A 34 -6.70 0.80 0.95
CA SER A 34 -7.53 -0.19 1.64
C SER A 34 -6.73 -0.94 2.71
N GLU A 35 -5.45 -1.21 2.43
CA GLU A 35 -4.60 -1.86 3.43
C GLU A 35 -4.27 -0.91 4.58
N VAL A 36 -4.11 0.39 4.31
CA VAL A 36 -3.93 1.38 5.38
C VAL A 36 -5.16 1.39 6.29
N SER A 37 -6.37 1.41 5.72
CA SER A 37 -7.61 1.39 6.50
C SER A 37 -7.71 0.14 7.36
N ARG A 38 -7.31 -1.03 6.81
CA ARG A 38 -7.28 -2.28 7.58
C ARG A 38 -6.31 -2.22 8.74
N ALA A 39 -5.12 -1.66 8.51
CA ALA A 39 -4.10 -1.51 9.54
C ALA A 39 -4.59 -0.58 10.66
N LEU A 40 -5.25 0.52 10.30
CA LEU A 40 -5.81 1.45 11.28
C LEU A 40 -6.87 0.79 12.14
N ARG A 41 -7.78 0.04 11.53
CA ARG A 41 -8.82 -0.67 12.27
C ARG A 41 -8.25 -1.76 13.17
N ALA A 42 -7.25 -2.49 12.69
CA ALA A 42 -6.59 -3.51 13.49
C ALA A 42 -5.91 -2.89 14.72
N ARG A 43 -5.26 -1.73 14.53
CA ARG A 43 -4.62 -1.01 15.63
C ARG A 43 -5.65 -0.55 16.66
N GLU A 44 -6.76 0.00 16.20
CA GLU A 44 -7.86 0.45 17.07
C GLU A 44 -8.42 -0.72 17.89
N ASN A 45 -8.49 -1.91 17.29
CA ASN A 45 -9.00 -3.10 17.95
C ASN A 45 -7.95 -3.85 18.77
N GLY A 46 -6.72 -3.32 18.85
CA GLY A 46 -5.64 -3.97 19.60
C GLY A 46 -5.12 -5.25 18.95
N ASN A 47 -5.35 -5.44 17.64
CA ASN A 47 -4.91 -6.64 16.93
C ASN A 47 -3.59 -6.38 16.21
N ALA A 48 -2.48 -6.53 16.93
CA ALA A 48 -1.14 -6.26 16.41
C ALA A 48 -0.77 -7.15 15.21
N SER A 49 -1.23 -8.40 15.21
CA SER A 49 -0.94 -9.33 14.12
C SER A 49 -1.58 -8.87 12.81
N ARG A 50 -2.85 -8.50 12.85
CA ARG A 50 -3.56 -7.99 11.67
C ARG A 50 -3.01 -6.64 11.22
N GLU A 51 -2.61 -5.80 12.15
CA GLU A 51 -1.99 -4.52 11.84
C GLU A 51 -0.72 -4.73 11.03
N ARG A 52 0.17 -5.64 11.49
CA ARG A 52 1.41 -5.94 10.78
C ARG A 52 1.15 -6.53 9.40
N SER A 53 0.21 -7.46 9.29
CA SER A 53 -0.11 -8.08 8.01
C SER A 53 -0.61 -7.07 6.99
N ALA A 54 -1.50 -6.18 7.41
CA ALA A 54 -2.02 -5.13 6.53
C ALA A 54 -0.92 -4.16 6.12
N LEU A 55 -0.05 -3.77 7.06
CA LEU A 55 1.06 -2.89 6.77
C LEU A 55 2.04 -3.52 5.77
N HIS A 56 2.34 -4.81 5.93
CA HIS A 56 3.20 -5.54 4.99
C HIS A 56 2.62 -5.53 3.57
N ARG A 57 1.31 -5.80 3.45
CA ARG A 57 0.66 -5.77 2.14
C ARG A 57 0.70 -4.36 1.54
N PHE A 58 0.48 -3.33 2.35
CA PHE A 58 0.60 -1.95 1.90
C PHE A 58 1.99 -1.68 1.31
N LEU A 59 3.04 -2.09 2.03
CA LEU A 59 4.42 -1.87 1.59
C LEU A 59 4.72 -2.61 0.28
N GLU A 60 4.25 -3.84 0.13
CA GLU A 60 4.41 -4.59 -1.11
C GLU A 60 3.74 -3.88 -2.28
N LEU A 61 2.50 -3.41 -2.09
CA LEU A 61 1.76 -2.73 -3.14
C LEU A 61 2.41 -1.39 -3.50
N MET A 62 2.89 -0.64 -2.51
CA MET A 62 3.58 0.62 -2.77
C MET A 62 4.90 0.39 -3.51
N ASP A 63 5.64 -0.65 -3.16
CA ASP A 63 6.88 -0.97 -3.85
C ASP A 63 6.62 -1.33 -5.32
N LEU A 64 5.56 -2.08 -5.61
CA LEU A 64 5.16 -2.38 -6.98
C LEU A 64 4.75 -1.11 -7.74
N THR A 65 4.05 -0.21 -7.08
CA THR A 65 3.61 1.05 -7.68
C THR A 65 4.82 1.96 -7.97
N ILE A 66 5.75 2.06 -7.03
CA ILE A 66 6.97 2.86 -7.21
C ILE A 66 7.84 2.31 -8.33
N ALA A 67 7.86 0.98 -8.51
CA ALA A 67 8.64 0.33 -9.56
C ALA A 67 8.00 0.45 -10.95
N ASP A 68 6.76 0.90 -11.04
CA ASP A 68 6.04 1.01 -12.31
C ASP A 68 6.65 2.12 -13.17
N ALA A 69 7.22 1.74 -14.31
CA ALA A 69 7.89 2.68 -15.21
C ALA A 69 6.96 3.77 -15.72
N ARG A 70 5.66 3.50 -15.84
CA ARG A 70 4.66 4.48 -16.27
C ARG A 70 4.55 5.65 -15.29
N LEU A 71 4.92 5.42 -14.01
CA LEU A 71 4.74 6.38 -12.93
C LEU A 71 6.05 7.06 -12.52
N ARG A 72 7.07 6.96 -13.35
CA ARG A 72 8.41 7.48 -13.05
C ARG A 72 8.39 8.95 -12.60
N GLY A 73 7.58 9.78 -13.23
CA GLY A 73 7.45 11.19 -12.89
C GLY A 73 6.77 11.45 -11.54
N ARG A 74 6.17 10.43 -10.94
CA ARG A 74 5.46 10.55 -9.66
C ARG A 74 6.16 9.84 -8.51
N ARG A 75 7.36 9.33 -8.74
CA ARG A 75 8.08 8.55 -7.72
C ARG A 75 8.31 9.31 -6.42
N ARG A 76 8.62 10.60 -6.49
CA ARG A 76 8.86 11.39 -5.28
C ARG A 76 7.62 11.43 -4.40
N GLU A 77 6.45 11.67 -5.00
CA GLU A 77 5.17 11.68 -4.30
C GLU A 77 4.83 10.31 -3.71
N LEU A 78 5.06 9.26 -4.49
CA LEU A 78 4.78 7.89 -4.06
C LEU A 78 5.68 7.47 -2.90
N CYS A 79 6.97 7.79 -2.98
CA CYS A 79 7.90 7.51 -1.89
C CYS A 79 7.54 8.29 -0.63
N ARG A 80 7.07 9.53 -0.78
CA ARG A 80 6.62 10.33 0.35
C ARG A 80 5.39 9.70 1.00
N ALA A 81 4.42 9.23 0.22
CA ALA A 81 3.23 8.57 0.75
C ALA A 81 3.61 7.32 1.55
N ARG A 82 4.53 6.51 1.02
CA ARG A 82 5.03 5.32 1.70
C ARG A 82 5.70 5.70 3.02
N GLU A 83 6.54 6.73 3.01
CA GLU A 83 7.26 7.20 4.18
C GLU A 83 6.31 7.70 5.27
N VAL A 84 5.28 8.46 4.90
CA VAL A 84 4.30 9.00 5.85
C VAL A 84 3.55 7.88 6.57
N VAL A 85 3.16 6.83 5.84
CA VAL A 85 2.48 5.67 6.44
C VAL A 85 3.42 4.92 7.39
N CYS A 86 4.66 4.66 6.96
CA CYS A 86 5.65 3.99 7.81
C CYS A 86 5.93 4.79 9.08
N ASP A 87 6.06 6.12 8.94
CA ASP A 87 6.29 7.02 10.06
C ASP A 87 5.17 6.91 11.10
N TYR A 88 3.93 6.82 10.64
CA TYR A 88 2.79 6.72 11.55
C TYR A 88 2.74 5.37 12.28
N PHE A 89 2.91 4.26 11.56
CA PHE A 89 2.73 2.92 12.15
C PHE A 89 3.94 2.42 12.92
N VAL A 90 5.15 2.71 12.47
CA VAL A 90 6.37 2.17 13.07
C VAL A 90 7.41 3.21 13.44
N GLY A 91 7.21 4.47 13.08
CA GLY A 91 8.11 5.56 13.41
C GLY A 91 7.58 6.42 14.55
N ASP A 92 8.07 7.65 14.62
CA ASP A 92 7.74 8.61 15.69
C ASP A 92 6.58 9.53 15.33
N ASN A 93 5.93 9.27 14.21
CA ASN A 93 4.87 10.14 13.68
C ASN A 93 5.34 11.60 13.56
N ALA A 94 6.52 11.79 12.97
CA ALA A 94 7.10 13.10 12.75
C ALA A 94 6.24 13.97 11.82
N TYR A 95 5.48 13.34 10.92
CA TYR A 95 4.57 14.05 10.02
C TYR A 95 3.24 14.41 10.69
N ARG A 96 3.05 14.03 11.95
CA ARG A 96 1.84 14.32 12.73
C ARG A 96 0.56 13.86 12.04
N SER A 97 0.60 12.66 11.45
CA SER A 97 -0.58 12.08 10.82
C SER A 97 -1.58 11.59 11.86
N THR A 98 -2.84 11.50 11.43
CA THR A 98 -3.91 10.92 12.23
C THR A 98 -4.57 9.82 11.39
N PRO A 99 -5.33 8.90 12.03
CA PRO A 99 -6.10 7.92 11.24
C PRO A 99 -6.96 8.60 10.18
N GLU A 100 -7.59 9.70 10.52
CA GLU A 100 -8.46 10.45 9.62
C GLU A 100 -7.69 11.06 8.45
N SER A 101 -6.50 11.61 8.71
CA SER A 101 -5.70 12.23 7.65
C SER A 101 -5.18 11.17 6.66
N LEU A 102 -4.79 10.00 7.16
CA LEU A 102 -4.31 8.91 6.31
C LEU A 102 -5.45 8.36 5.45
N ASP A 103 -6.63 8.09 6.04
CA ASP A 103 -7.78 7.62 5.30
C ASP A 103 -8.23 8.62 4.24
N ARG A 104 -8.26 9.89 4.58
CA ARG A 104 -8.68 10.96 3.65
C ARG A 104 -7.75 11.03 2.45
N TYR A 105 -6.45 10.89 2.66
CA TYR A 105 -5.47 10.95 1.59
C TYR A 105 -5.71 9.85 0.56
N PHE A 106 -5.84 8.61 1.02
CA PHE A 106 -6.01 7.46 0.11
C PHE A 106 -7.42 7.36 -0.47
N LEU A 107 -8.44 7.81 0.28
CA LEU A 107 -9.83 7.81 -0.21
C LEU A 107 -9.99 8.67 -1.45
N ALA A 108 -9.25 9.76 -1.56
CA ALA A 108 -9.28 10.62 -2.73
C ALA A 108 -8.90 9.86 -4.00
N PHE A 109 -7.92 8.97 -3.93
CA PHE A 109 -7.51 8.15 -5.07
C PHE A 109 -8.57 7.12 -5.43
N ALA A 110 -9.19 6.48 -4.44
CA ALA A 110 -10.24 5.50 -4.68
C ALA A 110 -11.46 6.15 -5.35
N LYS A 111 -11.82 7.36 -4.94
CA LYS A 111 -12.91 8.11 -5.58
C LYS A 111 -12.58 8.49 -7.01
N ALA A 112 -11.35 8.93 -7.26
CA ALA A 112 -10.90 9.28 -8.61
C ALA A 112 -10.92 8.05 -9.53
N ALA A 113 -10.53 6.88 -9.04
CA ALA A 113 -10.56 5.64 -9.81
C ALA A 113 -11.98 5.29 -10.23
N ARG A 114 -12.94 5.44 -9.32
CA ARG A 114 -14.36 5.15 -9.63
C ARG A 114 -14.93 6.11 -10.65
N ARG A 115 -14.53 7.38 -10.61
CA ARG A 115 -15.02 8.37 -11.58
C ARG A 115 -14.46 8.14 -12.97
N GLY A 116 -13.29 7.53 -13.08
CA GLY A 116 -12.66 7.21 -14.35
C GLY A 116 -13.27 6.01 -15.07
N ARG A 117 -14.28 5.38 -14.45
CA ARG A 117 -14.97 4.22 -15.03
C ARG A 117 -16.37 4.63 -15.53
#